data_f16b4bb9cc6887f9a350ea11a1327494
#
_entry.id   f16b4bb9cc6887f9a350ea11a1327494
#
_cell.length_a   1.000
_cell.length_b   1.000
_cell.length_c   1.000
_cell.angle_alpha   90.00
_cell.angle_beta   90.00
_cell.angle_gamma   90.00
#
_symmetry.space_group_name_H-M   'P 1'
#
loop_
_entity.id
_entity.type
_entity.pdbx_description
1 polymer ?
#
loop_
_entity_poly.entity_id
_entity_poly.type
_entity_poly.pdbx_seq_one_letter_code
_entity_poly.pdbx_strand_id
1 'polypeptide(L)'
;MDPAAPPPPPRRRRRLVELALVLVVVFGLQAFQSRSVARGPLPPLAAAGLDGRPLSLAALGGRPALLHFWATWCGVCRLEEGTIARLGRTTPLLTVATSSGEAAEVRAHLAANGLDWPVILDPDGAIAARFGVRAFPTTLVLDAKGEASSVTVGYTTELGLRARLLLAR
;
A
#
# COMPACT_ATOMS: atom_id res chain seq x y z
N MET A 1 -25.87 37.38 -40.21
CA MET A 1 -25.85 35.90 -40.34
C MET A 1 -24.88 35.39 -39.30
N ASP A 2 -25.43 34.90 -38.17
CA ASP A 2 -24.59 34.30 -37.11
C ASP A 2 -24.14 32.88 -37.52
N PRO A 3 -22.88 32.55 -37.42
CA PRO A 3 -22.41 31.19 -37.75
C PRO A 3 -22.99 30.20 -36.71
N ALA A 4 -23.74 29.22 -37.19
CA ALA A 4 -24.35 28.19 -36.35
C ALA A 4 -23.28 27.46 -35.51
N ALA A 5 -23.51 27.35 -34.19
CA ALA A 5 -22.62 26.65 -33.28
C ALA A 5 -22.44 25.18 -33.72
N PRO A 6 -21.22 24.62 -33.63
CA PRO A 6 -20.97 23.24 -34.01
C PRO A 6 -21.80 22.27 -33.16
N PRO A 7 -22.32 21.17 -33.76
CA PRO A 7 -23.13 20.20 -33.03
C PRO A 7 -22.33 19.56 -31.88
N PRO A 8 -22.95 19.25 -30.72
CA PRO A 8 -22.28 18.65 -29.61
C PRO A 8 -21.74 17.26 -29.98
N PRO A 9 -20.57 16.86 -29.47
CA PRO A 9 -19.97 15.56 -29.79
C PRO A 9 -20.91 14.42 -29.36
N PRO A 10 -20.90 13.28 -30.08
CA PRO A 10 -21.73 12.12 -29.76
C PRO A 10 -21.51 11.68 -28.31
N ARG A 11 -22.59 11.40 -27.58
CA ARG A 11 -22.59 11.07 -26.13
C ARG A 11 -21.56 9.98 -25.74
N ARG A 12 -21.26 9.03 -26.65
CA ARG A 12 -20.25 7.98 -26.45
C ARG A 12 -18.82 8.55 -26.40
N ARG A 13 -18.48 9.47 -27.31
CA ARG A 13 -17.17 10.12 -27.35
C ARG A 13 -16.93 10.98 -26.09
N ARG A 14 -17.94 11.69 -25.64
CA ARG A 14 -17.88 12.49 -24.41
C ARG A 14 -17.61 11.60 -23.19
N ARG A 15 -18.32 10.48 -23.04
CA ARG A 15 -18.09 9.50 -21.94
C ARG A 15 -16.69 8.90 -21.98
N LEU A 16 -16.17 8.59 -23.17
CA LEU A 16 -14.79 8.08 -23.30
C LEU A 16 -13.75 9.12 -22.89
N VAL A 17 -13.95 10.38 -23.24
CA VAL A 17 -13.07 11.49 -22.83
C VAL A 17 -13.16 11.72 -21.31
N GLU A 18 -14.35 11.71 -20.74
CA GLU A 18 -14.55 11.83 -19.29
C GLU A 18 -13.85 10.67 -18.54
N LEU A 19 -14.01 9.44 -19.01
CA LEU A 19 -13.35 8.28 -18.43
C LEU A 19 -11.81 8.37 -18.55
N ALA A 20 -11.30 8.77 -19.72
CA ALA A 20 -9.87 8.96 -19.91
C ALA A 20 -9.31 10.05 -18.99
N LEU A 21 -10.03 11.17 -18.82
CA LEU A 21 -9.65 12.24 -17.91
C LEU A 21 -9.59 11.75 -16.45
N VAL A 22 -10.62 11.01 -16.02
CA VAL A 22 -10.66 10.41 -14.67
C VAL A 22 -9.47 9.47 -14.47
N LEU A 23 -9.17 8.61 -15.43
CA LEU A 23 -8.02 7.72 -15.36
C LEU A 23 -6.69 8.51 -15.28
N VAL A 24 -6.51 9.54 -16.10
CA VAL A 24 -5.32 10.40 -16.06
C VAL A 24 -5.17 11.07 -14.69
N VAL A 25 -6.25 11.59 -14.13
CA VAL A 25 -6.24 12.22 -12.80
C VAL A 25 -5.90 11.18 -11.73
N VAL A 26 -6.53 10.01 -11.74
CA VAL A 26 -6.29 8.94 -10.76
C VAL A 26 -4.84 8.45 -10.85
N PHE A 27 -4.34 8.13 -12.04
CA PHE A 27 -2.96 7.70 -12.23
C PHE A 27 -1.95 8.80 -11.91
N GLY A 28 -2.26 10.05 -12.24
CA GLY A 28 -1.44 11.22 -11.92
C GLY A 28 -1.31 11.43 -10.40
N LEU A 29 -2.43 11.36 -9.68
CA LEU A 29 -2.44 11.44 -8.21
C LEU A 29 -1.67 10.28 -7.57
N GLN A 30 -1.87 9.05 -8.05
CA GLN A 30 -1.15 7.88 -7.56
C GLN A 30 0.36 8.01 -7.80
N ALA A 31 0.78 8.44 -8.99
CA ALA A 31 2.18 8.69 -9.30
C ALA A 31 2.76 9.81 -8.44
N PHE A 32 2.01 10.87 -8.19
CA PHE A 32 2.44 11.96 -7.32
C PHE A 32 2.61 11.51 -5.87
N GLN A 33 1.64 10.80 -5.30
CA GLN A 33 1.69 10.28 -3.93
C GLN A 33 2.81 9.26 -3.72
N SER A 34 3.12 8.44 -4.74
CA SER A 34 4.18 7.44 -4.64
C SER A 34 5.60 8.00 -4.80
N ARG A 35 5.76 9.28 -5.20
CA ARG A 35 7.09 9.89 -5.41
C ARG A 35 7.90 10.05 -4.12
N SER A 36 7.21 10.25 -2.99
CA SER A 36 7.85 10.42 -1.69
C SER A 36 8.25 9.09 -1.03
N VAL A 37 7.66 7.98 -1.46
CA VAL A 37 7.90 6.67 -0.85
C VAL A 37 9.24 6.12 -1.31
N ALA A 38 10.04 5.61 -0.36
CA ALA A 38 11.36 5.06 -0.60
C ALA A 38 11.32 3.94 -1.66
N ARG A 39 12.29 3.97 -2.58
CA ARG A 39 12.49 2.97 -3.63
C ARG A 39 13.95 2.54 -3.65
N GLY A 40 14.22 1.32 -4.15
CA GLY A 40 15.56 0.75 -4.07
C GLY A 40 15.93 0.41 -2.63
N PRO A 41 17.17 0.71 -2.17
CA PRO A 41 17.60 0.47 -0.80
C PRO A 41 16.71 1.20 0.20
N LEU A 42 16.21 0.45 1.19
CA LEU A 42 15.28 0.96 2.20
C LEU A 42 16.01 1.36 3.49
N PRO A 43 15.45 2.33 4.27
CA PRO A 43 15.92 2.58 5.62
C PRO A 43 15.87 1.29 6.48
N PRO A 44 16.81 1.07 7.38
CA PRO A 44 16.76 -0.08 8.27
C PRO A 44 15.50 -0.02 9.15
N LEU A 45 14.81 -1.14 9.27
CA LEU A 45 13.66 -1.30 10.15
C LEU A 45 13.84 -2.55 10.97
N ALA A 46 13.95 -2.38 12.27
CA ALA A 46 13.94 -3.44 13.26
C ALA A 46 13.26 -2.92 14.52
N ALA A 47 12.27 -3.65 15.02
CA ALA A 47 11.51 -3.30 16.22
C ALA A 47 10.88 -4.54 16.84
N ALA A 48 10.41 -4.43 18.08
CA ALA A 48 9.54 -5.44 18.65
C ALA A 48 8.18 -5.43 17.92
N GLY A 49 7.74 -6.61 17.53
CA GLY A 49 6.40 -6.79 17.02
C GLY A 49 5.34 -6.66 18.12
N LEU A 50 4.09 -6.57 17.70
CA LEU A 50 2.94 -6.49 18.61
C LEU A 50 2.85 -7.70 19.58
N ASP A 51 3.39 -8.85 19.18
CA ASP A 51 3.51 -10.08 19.97
C ASP A 51 4.79 -10.15 20.81
N GLY A 52 5.62 -9.10 20.79
CA GLY A 52 6.91 -9.03 21.48
C GLY A 52 8.09 -9.68 20.76
N ARG A 53 7.85 -10.34 19.61
CA ARG A 53 8.95 -10.95 18.83
C ARG A 53 9.73 -9.89 18.05
N PRO A 54 11.05 -10.05 17.87
CA PRO A 54 11.81 -9.13 17.05
C PRO A 54 11.41 -9.27 15.57
N LEU A 55 11.03 -8.17 14.95
CA LEU A 55 10.69 -8.07 13.53
C LEU A 55 11.68 -7.15 12.83
N SER A 56 12.12 -7.51 11.63
CA SER A 56 13.01 -6.64 10.83
C SER A 56 12.82 -6.85 9.34
N LEU A 57 13.16 -5.83 8.54
CA LEU A 57 13.21 -5.94 7.08
C LEU A 57 14.27 -6.95 6.64
N ALA A 58 15.41 -7.01 7.33
CA ALA A 58 16.48 -7.97 7.00
C ALA A 58 15.99 -9.41 7.06
N ALA A 59 15.04 -9.73 7.94
CA ALA A 59 14.47 -11.07 8.06
C ALA A 59 13.56 -11.44 6.87
N LEU A 60 13.13 -10.48 6.04
CA LEU A 60 12.33 -10.72 4.84
C LEU A 60 13.18 -11.04 3.60
N GLY A 61 14.50 -10.86 3.66
CA GLY A 61 15.41 -11.05 2.53
C GLY A 61 15.46 -12.49 2.00
N GLY A 62 16.06 -12.64 0.80
CA GLY A 62 16.23 -13.91 0.11
C GLY A 62 15.12 -14.29 -0.87
N ARG A 63 13.96 -13.67 -0.79
CA ARG A 63 12.82 -13.84 -1.72
C ARG A 63 11.92 -12.60 -1.72
N PRO A 64 11.11 -12.40 -2.78
CA PRO A 64 10.16 -11.28 -2.81
C PRO A 64 9.25 -11.26 -1.59
N ALA A 65 9.03 -10.06 -1.04
CA ALA A 65 8.31 -9.83 0.20
C ALA A 65 7.39 -8.59 0.11
N LEU A 66 6.54 -8.42 1.11
CA LEU A 66 5.67 -7.26 1.25
C LEU A 66 5.98 -6.50 2.55
N LEU A 67 6.11 -5.18 2.43
CA LEU A 67 6.07 -4.25 3.55
C LEU A 67 4.81 -3.39 3.38
N HIS A 68 3.86 -3.52 4.32
CA HIS A 68 2.54 -2.92 4.23
C HIS A 68 2.29 -1.92 5.35
N PHE A 69 2.03 -0.67 5.01
CA PHE A 69 1.66 0.41 5.94
C PHE A 69 0.14 0.61 5.93
N TRP A 70 -0.46 0.59 7.10
CA TRP A 70 -1.91 0.67 7.27
C TRP A 70 -2.29 1.37 8.57
N ALA A 71 -3.59 1.63 8.76
CA ALA A 71 -4.10 2.19 10.01
C ALA A 71 -5.49 1.61 10.34
N THR A 72 -5.80 1.46 11.63
CA THR A 72 -7.07 0.92 12.14
C THR A 72 -8.28 1.75 11.70
N TRP A 73 -8.13 3.07 11.62
CA TRP A 73 -9.17 4.02 11.20
C TRP A 73 -9.33 4.15 9.68
N CYS A 74 -8.45 3.53 8.89
CA CYS A 74 -8.42 3.67 7.44
C CYS A 74 -9.45 2.76 6.76
N GLY A 75 -10.55 3.31 6.27
CA GLY A 75 -11.61 2.55 5.59
C GLY A 75 -11.13 1.81 4.34
N VAL A 76 -10.21 2.39 3.55
CA VAL A 76 -9.64 1.75 2.36
C VAL A 76 -8.72 0.60 2.75
N CYS A 77 -8.00 0.69 3.88
CA CYS A 77 -7.15 -0.39 4.38
C CYS A 77 -7.99 -1.64 4.68
N ARG A 78 -9.17 -1.47 5.29
CA ARG A 78 -10.11 -2.57 5.58
C ARG A 78 -10.55 -3.34 4.33
N LEU A 79 -10.70 -2.67 3.19
CA LEU A 79 -11.04 -3.33 1.91
C LEU A 79 -9.91 -4.24 1.40
N GLU A 80 -8.67 -3.98 1.80
CA GLU A 80 -7.48 -4.70 1.36
C GLU A 80 -7.00 -5.76 2.34
N GLU A 81 -7.43 -5.70 3.61
CA GLU A 81 -7.00 -6.60 4.70
C GLU A 81 -7.05 -8.09 4.31
N GLY A 82 -8.17 -8.54 3.76
CA GLY A 82 -8.30 -9.93 3.32
C GLY A 82 -7.33 -10.33 2.21
N THR A 83 -6.98 -9.40 1.33
CA THR A 83 -5.97 -9.60 0.28
C THR A 83 -4.58 -9.74 0.86
N ILE A 84 -4.19 -8.81 1.74
CA ILE A 84 -2.88 -8.83 2.41
C ILE A 84 -2.73 -10.08 3.29
N ALA A 85 -3.77 -10.45 4.04
CA ALA A 85 -3.76 -11.67 4.86
C ALA A 85 -3.55 -12.93 4.02
N ARG A 86 -4.25 -13.07 2.88
CA ARG A 86 -4.06 -14.22 1.99
C ARG A 86 -2.66 -14.27 1.39
N LEU A 87 -2.13 -13.14 0.96
CA LEU A 87 -0.76 -13.05 0.43
C LEU A 87 0.28 -13.37 1.50
N GLY A 88 0.10 -12.91 2.73
CA GLY A 88 1.00 -13.16 3.86
C GLY A 88 1.16 -14.64 4.23
N ARG A 89 0.21 -15.52 3.84
CA ARG A 89 0.33 -16.98 4.05
C ARG A 89 1.39 -17.65 3.17
N THR A 90 1.72 -17.04 2.03
CA THR A 90 2.64 -17.62 1.04
C THR A 90 3.83 -16.72 0.72
N THR A 91 3.80 -15.49 1.16
CA THR A 91 4.80 -14.44 0.88
C THR A 91 5.26 -13.85 2.20
N PRO A 92 6.57 -13.63 2.43
CA PRO A 92 7.01 -12.89 3.60
C PRO A 92 6.32 -11.53 3.67
N LEU A 93 5.78 -11.23 4.84
CA LEU A 93 5.00 -10.02 5.07
C LEU A 93 5.46 -9.37 6.37
N LEU A 94 5.66 -8.07 6.35
CA LEU A 94 5.79 -7.23 7.52
C LEU A 94 4.79 -6.08 7.40
N THR A 95 4.04 -5.82 8.47
CA THR A 95 3.10 -4.70 8.47
C THR A 95 3.47 -3.65 9.51
N VAL A 96 3.11 -2.41 9.25
CA VAL A 96 3.32 -1.26 10.14
C VAL A 96 1.97 -0.61 10.38
N ALA A 97 1.50 -0.64 11.62
CA ALA A 97 0.28 0.02 12.05
C ALA A 97 0.60 1.45 12.46
N THR A 98 0.36 2.40 11.54
CA THR A 98 0.73 3.82 11.71
C THR A 98 -0.43 4.62 12.29
N SER A 99 -0.14 5.45 13.31
CA SER A 99 -1.12 6.34 13.96
C SER A 99 -2.42 5.60 14.33
N SER A 100 -2.29 4.37 14.80
CA SER A 100 -3.38 3.43 15.05
C SER A 100 -3.68 3.24 16.55
N GLY A 101 -3.19 4.16 17.38
CA GLY A 101 -3.27 4.08 18.84
C GLY A 101 -2.23 3.13 19.43
N GLU A 102 -2.52 2.67 20.63
CA GLU A 102 -1.65 1.80 21.40
C GLU A 102 -1.81 0.31 21.01
N ALA A 103 -0.94 -0.53 21.55
CA ALA A 103 -0.94 -1.97 21.27
C ALA A 103 -2.29 -2.66 21.49
N ALA A 104 -3.05 -2.21 22.49
CA ALA A 104 -4.37 -2.79 22.81
C ALA A 104 -5.39 -2.56 21.69
N GLU A 105 -5.41 -1.36 21.11
CA GLU A 105 -6.32 -0.97 20.01
C GLU A 105 -6.00 -1.74 18.74
N VAL A 106 -4.71 -1.86 18.42
CA VAL A 106 -4.28 -2.63 17.24
C VAL A 106 -4.59 -4.12 17.41
N ARG A 107 -4.36 -4.71 18.60
CA ARG A 107 -4.76 -6.10 18.89
C ARG A 107 -6.26 -6.32 18.76
N ALA A 108 -7.06 -5.39 19.28
CA ALA A 108 -8.52 -5.47 19.18
C ALA A 108 -8.97 -5.44 17.71
N HIS A 109 -8.37 -4.58 16.89
CA HIS A 109 -8.64 -4.51 15.45
C HIS A 109 -8.29 -5.83 14.74
N LEU A 110 -7.09 -6.38 14.99
CA LEU A 110 -6.67 -7.65 14.40
C LEU A 110 -7.62 -8.78 14.78
N ALA A 111 -7.97 -8.90 16.07
CA ALA A 111 -8.88 -9.93 16.56
C ALA A 111 -10.27 -9.80 15.93
N ALA A 112 -10.84 -8.59 15.87
CA ALA A 112 -12.15 -8.33 15.30
C ALA A 112 -12.26 -8.67 13.81
N ASN A 113 -11.13 -8.58 13.06
CA ASN A 113 -11.08 -8.84 11.61
C ASN A 113 -10.41 -10.17 11.24
N GLY A 114 -10.05 -11.01 12.23
CA GLY A 114 -9.42 -12.31 12.01
C GLY A 114 -8.05 -12.22 11.33
N LEU A 115 -7.26 -11.20 11.65
CA LEU A 115 -5.95 -10.92 11.08
C LEU A 115 -4.83 -11.42 12.02
N ASP A 116 -3.88 -12.16 11.46
CA ASP A 116 -2.78 -12.82 12.17
C ASP A 116 -1.38 -12.44 11.65
N TRP A 117 -1.28 -11.37 10.89
CA TRP A 117 -0.01 -10.92 10.30
C TRP A 117 0.93 -10.24 11.32
N PRO A 118 2.26 -10.24 11.06
CA PRO A 118 3.22 -9.56 11.92
C PRO A 118 3.07 -8.04 11.85
N VAL A 119 3.03 -7.36 13.00
CA VAL A 119 2.82 -5.91 13.10
C VAL A 119 3.90 -5.25 13.92
N ILE A 120 4.49 -4.18 13.38
CA ILE A 120 5.25 -3.17 14.12
C ILE A 120 4.32 -1.98 14.40
N LEU A 121 4.33 -1.48 15.62
CA LEU A 121 3.59 -0.27 15.98
C LEU A 121 4.36 0.98 15.57
N ASP A 122 3.64 1.96 15.04
CA ASP A 122 4.14 3.27 14.65
C ASP A 122 3.14 4.36 15.09
N PRO A 123 2.97 4.54 16.42
CA PRO A 123 1.90 5.38 16.96
C PRO A 123 2.06 6.86 16.59
N ASP A 124 3.27 7.35 16.48
CA ASP A 124 3.62 8.73 16.11
C ASP A 124 3.85 8.94 14.60
N GLY A 125 3.82 7.87 13.80
CA GLY A 125 4.07 7.92 12.35
C GLY A 125 5.53 8.12 11.95
N ALA A 126 6.48 7.99 12.89
CA ALA A 126 7.90 8.21 12.62
C ALA A 126 8.48 7.18 11.64
N ILE A 127 8.04 5.92 11.71
CA ILE A 127 8.46 4.89 10.77
C ILE A 127 7.90 5.22 9.38
N ALA A 128 6.60 5.48 9.25
CA ALA A 128 5.98 5.84 7.98
C ALA A 128 6.67 7.07 7.34
N ALA A 129 6.94 8.11 8.13
CA ALA A 129 7.64 9.31 7.66
C ALA A 129 9.04 9.00 7.13
N ARG A 130 9.81 8.14 7.82
CA ARG A 130 11.16 7.71 7.40
C ARG A 130 11.15 6.94 6.07
N PHE A 131 10.06 6.20 5.77
CA PHE A 131 9.83 5.53 4.50
C PHE A 131 9.18 6.44 3.45
N GLY A 132 8.89 7.70 3.77
CA GLY A 132 8.22 8.67 2.90
C GLY A 132 6.74 8.35 2.67
N VAL A 133 6.14 7.49 3.49
CA VAL A 133 4.72 7.10 3.43
C VAL A 133 3.87 8.21 4.05
N ARG A 134 2.90 8.71 3.28
CA ARG A 134 2.01 9.82 3.69
C ARG A 134 0.51 9.50 3.50
N ALA A 135 0.20 8.36 2.92
CA ALA A 135 -1.16 7.92 2.68
C ALA A 135 -1.29 6.42 2.90
N PHE A 136 -2.49 5.96 3.29
CA PHE A 136 -2.75 4.56 3.60
C PHE A 136 -3.91 4.02 2.75
N PRO A 137 -3.88 2.72 2.41
CA PRO A 137 -2.73 1.82 2.57
C PRO A 137 -1.57 2.18 1.63
N THR A 138 -0.35 1.83 2.01
CA THR A 138 0.82 1.85 1.12
C THR A 138 1.53 0.52 1.22
N THR A 139 1.75 -0.14 0.08
CA THR A 139 2.43 -1.43 0.01
C THR A 139 3.69 -1.31 -0.85
N LEU A 140 4.83 -1.64 -0.26
CA LEU A 140 6.09 -1.82 -0.95
C LEU A 140 6.28 -3.30 -1.25
N VAL A 141 6.56 -3.63 -2.51
CA VAL A 141 7.00 -4.96 -2.93
C VAL A 141 8.51 -4.97 -2.93
N LEU A 142 9.09 -5.84 -2.14
CA LEU A 142 10.53 -6.00 -2.00
C LEU A 142 11.02 -7.11 -2.91
N ASP A 143 12.21 -6.95 -3.46
CA ASP A 143 12.93 -7.99 -4.19
C ASP A 143 13.70 -8.92 -3.23
N ALA A 144 14.43 -9.89 -3.78
CA ALA A 144 15.22 -10.83 -2.99
C ALA A 144 16.39 -10.17 -2.22
N LYS A 145 16.79 -8.95 -2.60
CA LYS A 145 17.80 -8.18 -1.87
C LYS A 145 17.21 -7.38 -0.71
N GLY A 146 15.89 -7.34 -0.60
CA GLY A 146 15.17 -6.51 0.37
C GLY A 146 15.01 -5.06 -0.07
N GLU A 147 15.24 -4.76 -1.34
CA GLU A 147 15.05 -3.42 -1.93
C GLU A 147 13.63 -3.24 -2.48
N ALA A 148 13.08 -2.04 -2.38
CA ALA A 148 11.74 -1.75 -2.91
C ALA A 148 11.75 -1.71 -4.44
N SER A 149 11.25 -2.77 -5.07
CA SER A 149 11.10 -2.90 -6.53
C SER A 149 9.86 -2.18 -7.04
N SER A 150 8.79 -2.12 -6.27
CA SER A 150 7.59 -1.35 -6.62
C SER A 150 6.83 -0.86 -5.38
N VAL A 151 6.09 0.22 -5.56
CA VAL A 151 5.27 0.87 -4.53
C VAL A 151 3.86 1.06 -5.05
N THR A 152 2.88 0.77 -4.21
CA THR A 152 1.47 1.11 -4.45
C THR A 152 0.93 1.94 -3.30
N VAL A 153 0.19 3.00 -3.61
CA VAL A 153 -0.49 3.86 -2.65
C VAL A 153 -1.99 3.77 -2.91
N GLY A 154 -2.77 3.55 -1.87
CA GLY A 154 -4.19 3.26 -1.97
C GLY A 154 -4.48 1.79 -2.31
N TYR A 155 -5.75 1.49 -2.53
CA TYR A 155 -6.23 0.13 -2.78
C TYR A 155 -5.54 -0.54 -3.97
N THR A 156 -5.12 -1.79 -3.77
CA THR A 156 -4.53 -2.63 -4.81
C THR A 156 -5.16 -4.01 -4.80
N THR A 157 -5.46 -4.53 -5.99
CA THR A 157 -6.01 -5.88 -6.12
C THR A 157 -4.97 -6.96 -5.83
N GLU A 158 -5.42 -8.14 -5.42
CA GLU A 158 -4.54 -9.30 -5.20
C GLU A 158 -3.74 -9.65 -6.46
N LEU A 159 -4.40 -9.63 -7.64
CA LEU A 159 -3.73 -9.88 -8.91
C LEU A 159 -2.63 -8.85 -9.18
N GLY A 160 -2.88 -7.58 -8.87
CA GLY A 160 -1.91 -6.51 -9.00
C GLY A 160 -0.68 -6.71 -8.12
N LEU A 161 -0.85 -7.15 -6.86
CA LEU A 161 0.27 -7.45 -5.96
C LEU A 161 1.02 -8.72 -6.38
N ARG A 162 0.30 -9.79 -6.80
CA ARG A 162 0.92 -11.02 -7.31
C ARG A 162 1.78 -10.76 -8.55
N ALA A 163 1.30 -9.97 -9.49
CA ALA A 163 2.07 -9.60 -10.69
C ALA A 163 3.38 -8.86 -10.31
N ARG A 164 3.31 -7.92 -9.36
CA ARG A 164 4.51 -7.20 -8.88
C ARG A 164 5.48 -8.11 -8.14
N LEU A 165 4.99 -9.05 -7.33
CA LEU A 165 5.84 -10.06 -6.67
C LEU A 165 6.56 -10.97 -7.67
N LEU A 166 5.90 -11.33 -8.78
CA LEU A 166 6.53 -12.10 -9.85
C LEU A 166 7.64 -11.32 -10.56
N LEU A 167 7.45 -10.00 -10.74
CA LEU A 167 8.43 -9.12 -11.38
C LEU A 167 9.60 -8.72 -10.45
N ALA A 168 9.45 -8.91 -9.14
CA ALA A 168 10.46 -8.62 -8.11
C ALA A 168 11.45 -9.79 -7.85
N ARG A 169 11.40 -10.82 -8.69
CA ARG A 169 12.28 -12.02 -8.58
C ARG A 169 13.65 -11.77 -9.14
#